data_cf8208a71837cf3bf503905e7dc924d8
#
_entry.id   cf8208a71837cf3bf503905e7dc924d8
#
_cell.length_a   1.000
_cell.length_b   1.000
_cell.length_c   1.000
_cell.angle_alpha   90.00
_cell.angle_beta   90.00
_cell.angle_gamma   90.00
#
_symmetry.space_group_name_H-M   'P 1'
#
loop_
_entity.id
_entity.type
_entity.pdbx_description
1 polymer ?
#
loop_
_entity_poly.entity_id
_entity_poly.type
_entity_poly.pdbx_seq_one_letter_code
_entity_poly.pdbx_strand_id
1 'polypeptide(L)'
;KLDDVGNPIRANSEKSHRLGLEVDASISLSKQFIVRPNFTLSSNKNIDLELDSEDHETKDIAYSPSVIFGNILIYSPLDNLHVSWLQKFVGKQFMNNIELSAAKLPDYFVTDLNIAYEIKPKSVFDSITITGLANNILDRKYVSNGYMWDVYPYYYPQAGINFLAGLTLKF
;
A
#
# COMPACT_ATOMS: atom_id res chain seq x y z
N LYS A 1 -24.74 3.89 -12.20
CA LYS A 1 -26.02 3.70 -12.94
C LYS A 1 -25.85 2.54 -13.94
N LEU A 2 -26.95 1.87 -14.24
CA LEU A 2 -27.03 0.89 -15.32
C LEU A 2 -27.79 1.53 -16.50
N ASP A 3 -27.48 1.07 -17.73
CA ASP A 3 -28.27 1.42 -18.90
C ASP A 3 -29.57 0.61 -18.94
N ASP A 4 -30.41 0.85 -19.96
CA ASP A 4 -31.72 0.20 -20.11
C ASP A 4 -31.64 -1.33 -20.32
N VAL A 5 -30.44 -1.87 -20.54
CA VAL A 5 -30.18 -3.31 -20.72
C VAL A 5 -29.31 -3.88 -19.58
N GLY A 6 -29.06 -3.11 -18.51
CA GLY A 6 -28.37 -3.54 -17.32
C GLY A 6 -26.84 -3.45 -17.35
N ASN A 7 -26.23 -2.79 -18.35
CA ASN A 7 -24.79 -2.61 -18.38
C ASN A 7 -24.36 -1.42 -17.50
N PRO A 8 -23.22 -1.51 -16.80
CA PRO A 8 -22.70 -0.40 -16.03
C PRO A 8 -22.29 0.77 -16.95
N ILE A 9 -22.88 1.93 -16.71
CA ILE A 9 -22.53 3.18 -17.39
C ILE A 9 -21.74 4.11 -16.49
N ARG A 10 -20.84 4.89 -17.08
CA ARG A 10 -20.17 5.97 -16.37
C ARG A 10 -21.12 7.15 -16.25
N ALA A 11 -21.26 7.66 -15.04
CA ALA A 11 -21.99 8.88 -14.74
C ALA A 11 -21.08 9.84 -13.95
N ASN A 12 -21.30 11.13 -14.12
CA ASN A 12 -20.64 12.12 -13.28
C ASN A 12 -21.30 12.12 -11.90
N SER A 13 -20.49 12.14 -10.83
CA SER A 13 -20.99 12.55 -9.52
C SER A 13 -21.17 14.07 -9.55
N GLU A 14 -22.29 14.57 -9.04
CA GLU A 14 -22.57 16.01 -9.08
C GLU A 14 -21.54 16.80 -8.26
N LYS A 15 -21.18 16.31 -7.08
CA LYS A 15 -20.21 16.94 -6.19
C LYS A 15 -19.30 15.90 -5.57
N SER A 16 -18.02 16.22 -5.49
CA SER A 16 -17.04 15.42 -4.74
C SER A 16 -15.97 16.31 -4.16
N HIS A 17 -15.35 15.87 -3.08
CA HIS A 17 -14.15 16.52 -2.56
C HIS A 17 -13.07 15.50 -2.24
N ARG A 18 -11.84 15.98 -2.29
CA ARG A 18 -10.65 15.27 -1.81
C ARG A 18 -9.84 16.26 -0.99
N LEU A 19 -9.66 15.94 0.27
CA LEU A 19 -8.88 16.74 1.21
C LEU A 19 -8.00 15.79 2.02
N GLY A 20 -6.75 16.16 2.26
CA GLY A 20 -5.87 15.32 3.04
C GLY A 20 -4.64 16.07 3.55
N LEU A 21 -3.96 15.40 4.46
CA LEU A 21 -2.65 15.76 4.97
C LEU A 21 -1.70 14.60 4.67
N GLU A 22 -0.58 14.93 4.03
CA GLU A 22 0.51 13.98 3.79
C GLU A 22 1.76 14.48 4.50
N VAL A 23 2.42 13.58 5.19
CA VAL A 23 3.67 13.84 5.89
C VAL A 23 4.67 12.79 5.47
N ASP A 24 5.82 13.24 4.98
CA ASP A 24 6.98 12.40 4.68
C ASP A 24 8.20 13.00 5.40
N ALA A 25 8.96 12.14 6.07
CA ALA A 25 10.12 12.57 6.81
C ALA A 25 11.29 11.59 6.70
N SER A 26 12.51 12.11 6.86
CA SER A 26 13.70 11.29 7.02
C SER A 26 14.48 11.79 8.24
N ILE A 27 14.53 10.97 9.26
CA ILE A 27 15.06 11.31 10.58
C ILE A 27 16.29 10.44 10.88
N SER A 28 17.46 11.06 10.96
CA SER A 28 18.69 10.39 11.40
C SER A 28 18.72 10.38 12.93
N LEU A 29 18.43 9.25 13.56
CA LEU A 29 18.49 9.09 15.01
C LEU A 29 19.94 8.94 15.50
N SER A 30 20.80 8.36 14.65
CA SER A 30 22.24 8.25 14.85
C SER A 30 22.93 8.03 13.51
N LYS A 31 24.27 7.88 13.53
CA LYS A 31 25.03 7.49 12.32
C LYS A 31 24.62 6.15 11.72
N GLN A 32 24.03 5.28 12.54
CA GLN A 32 23.65 3.91 12.18
C GLN A 32 22.15 3.74 11.98
N PHE A 33 21.29 4.65 12.49
CA PHE A 33 19.84 4.52 12.46
C PHE A 33 19.17 5.69 11.74
N ILE A 34 18.38 5.36 10.72
CA ILE A 34 17.54 6.30 9.99
C ILE A 34 16.11 5.76 10.00
N VAL A 35 15.15 6.64 10.30
CA VAL A 35 13.72 6.33 10.23
C VAL A 35 13.09 7.20 9.15
N ARG A 36 12.31 6.60 8.26
CA ARG A 36 11.62 7.29 7.17
C ARG A 36 10.12 6.98 7.25
N PRO A 37 9.40 7.66 8.14
CA PRO A 37 7.95 7.54 8.21
C PRO A 37 7.30 8.33 7.09
N ASN A 38 6.19 7.80 6.55
CA ASN A 38 5.23 8.54 5.77
C ASN A 38 3.81 8.26 6.31
N PHE A 39 2.97 9.27 6.24
CA PHE A 39 1.62 9.18 6.75
C PHE A 39 0.69 10.01 5.88
N THR A 40 -0.43 9.43 5.48
CA THR A 40 -1.51 10.09 4.76
C THR A 40 -2.80 9.95 5.55
N LEU A 41 -3.44 11.07 5.83
CA LEU A 41 -4.81 11.13 6.32
C LEU A 41 -5.64 11.87 5.29
N SER A 42 -6.70 11.26 4.79
CA SER A 42 -7.51 11.85 3.72
C SER A 42 -9.01 11.64 3.92
N SER A 43 -9.79 12.59 3.42
CA SER A 43 -11.23 12.51 3.27
C SER A 43 -11.56 12.62 1.78
N ASN A 44 -12.04 11.54 1.20
CA ASN A 44 -12.38 11.44 -0.21
C ASN A 44 -13.84 11.04 -0.32
N LYS A 45 -14.71 12.01 -0.62
CA LYS A 45 -16.17 11.81 -0.58
C LYS A 45 -16.83 12.21 -1.90
N ASN A 46 -17.82 11.42 -2.30
CA ASN A 46 -18.88 11.85 -3.20
C ASN A 46 -19.98 12.42 -2.33
N ILE A 47 -20.44 13.63 -2.67
CA ILE A 47 -21.49 14.35 -1.96
C ILE A 47 -22.74 14.32 -2.84
N ASP A 48 -23.90 14.14 -2.24
CA ASP A 48 -25.19 14.13 -2.95
C ASP A 48 -25.26 13.05 -4.04
N LEU A 49 -24.76 11.83 -3.74
CA LEU A 49 -24.88 10.70 -4.65
C LEU A 49 -26.36 10.28 -4.72
N GLU A 50 -26.99 10.43 -5.86
CA GLU A 50 -28.35 9.97 -6.11
C GLU A 50 -28.34 8.44 -6.25
N LEU A 51 -28.86 7.74 -5.21
CA LEU A 51 -28.94 6.26 -5.15
C LEU A 51 -30.36 5.87 -5.35
N ASP A 52 -31.09 5.78 -6.25
CA ASP A 52 -32.53 5.44 -6.40
C ASP A 52 -33.46 6.40 -5.64
N SER A 53 -33.95 7.40 -6.32
CA SER A 53 -35.03 8.32 -5.95
C SER A 53 -34.99 8.88 -4.51
N GLU A 54 -34.53 10.10 -4.36
CA GLU A 54 -34.67 11.05 -3.25
C GLU A 54 -33.67 11.00 -2.09
N ASP A 55 -32.90 9.92 -1.86
CA ASP A 55 -31.90 9.91 -0.81
C ASP A 55 -30.51 10.37 -1.33
N HIS A 56 -30.13 11.58 -0.97
CA HIS A 56 -28.79 12.13 -1.22
C HIS A 56 -27.84 11.71 -0.09
N GLU A 57 -26.92 10.78 -0.36
CA GLU A 57 -25.96 10.32 0.61
C GLU A 57 -24.53 10.73 0.28
N THR A 58 -23.74 10.97 1.34
CA THR A 58 -22.30 11.18 1.23
C THR A 58 -21.57 9.86 1.43
N LYS A 59 -20.85 9.39 0.41
CA LYS A 59 -20.17 8.11 0.39
C LYS A 59 -18.67 8.26 0.11
N ASP A 60 -17.87 7.32 0.58
CA ASP A 60 -16.45 7.26 0.25
C ASP A 60 -16.25 7.00 -1.25
N ILE A 61 -15.27 7.69 -1.83
CA ILE A 61 -14.84 7.40 -3.20
C ILE A 61 -14.17 6.02 -3.20
N ALA A 62 -14.53 5.19 -4.17
CA ALA A 62 -13.95 3.85 -4.33
C ALA A 62 -12.41 3.89 -4.37
N TYR A 63 -11.80 2.87 -3.79
CA TYR A 63 -10.33 2.69 -3.71
C TYR A 63 -9.58 3.88 -3.10
N SER A 64 -10.21 4.54 -2.13
CA SER A 64 -9.65 5.73 -1.48
C SER A 64 -9.62 5.54 0.04
N PRO A 65 -8.62 4.83 0.59
CA PRO A 65 -8.50 4.64 2.03
C PRO A 65 -8.24 5.97 2.73
N SER A 66 -8.87 6.18 3.89
CA SER A 66 -8.71 7.41 4.66
C SER A 66 -7.37 7.52 5.39
N VAL A 67 -6.71 6.38 5.64
CA VAL A 67 -5.43 6.32 6.35
C VAL A 67 -4.47 5.42 5.61
N ILE A 68 -3.28 5.92 5.33
CA ILE A 68 -2.14 5.13 4.87
C ILE A 68 -0.95 5.50 5.75
N PHE A 69 -0.23 4.50 6.22
CA PHE A 69 1.01 4.68 6.95
C PHE A 69 2.08 3.79 6.34
N GLY A 70 3.28 4.34 6.18
CA GLY A 70 4.48 3.60 5.84
C GLY A 70 5.63 4.02 6.73
N ASN A 71 6.59 3.12 6.92
CA ASN A 71 7.83 3.43 7.61
C ASN A 71 8.94 2.53 7.10
N ILE A 72 10.14 3.09 6.99
CA ILE A 72 11.35 2.34 6.74
C ILE A 72 12.33 2.66 7.87
N LEU A 73 12.65 1.65 8.67
CA LEU A 73 13.75 1.72 9.63
C LEU A 73 15.00 1.13 8.98
N ILE A 74 16.03 1.95 8.82
CA ILE A 74 17.32 1.54 8.26
C ILE A 74 18.33 1.47 9.41
N TYR A 75 18.96 0.30 9.57
CA TYR A 75 20.03 0.06 10.49
C TYR A 75 21.30 -0.32 9.74
N SER A 76 22.36 0.47 9.88
CA SER A 76 23.65 0.27 9.25
C SER A 76 24.71 0.08 10.33
N PRO A 77 24.88 -1.14 10.90
CA PRO A 77 25.87 -1.40 11.96
C PRO A 77 27.30 -1.27 11.44
N LEU A 78 27.49 -1.49 10.14
CA LEU A 78 28.75 -1.37 9.41
C LEU A 78 28.51 -0.57 8.14
N ASP A 79 29.56 0.05 7.58
CA ASP A 79 29.47 0.84 6.35
C ASP A 79 29.01 0.01 5.13
N ASN A 80 29.22 -1.29 5.20
CA ASN A 80 28.89 -2.24 4.13
C ASN A 80 27.72 -3.19 4.45
N LEU A 81 27.05 -3.01 5.60
CA LEU A 81 25.87 -3.81 5.99
C LEU A 81 24.68 -2.91 6.27
N HIS A 82 23.62 -3.10 5.52
CA HIS A 82 22.37 -2.37 5.66
C HIS A 82 21.22 -3.34 5.90
N VAL A 83 20.47 -3.09 6.96
CA VAL A 83 19.23 -3.80 7.29
C VAL A 83 18.09 -2.81 7.23
N SER A 84 17.09 -3.07 6.40
CA SER A 84 15.92 -2.21 6.26
C SER A 84 14.67 -2.97 6.67
N TRP A 85 13.96 -2.44 7.64
CA TRP A 85 12.66 -2.96 8.07
C TRP A 85 11.56 -2.05 7.55
N LEU A 86 10.77 -2.57 6.61
CA LEU A 86 9.70 -1.83 5.94
C LEU A 86 8.37 -2.21 6.59
N GLN A 87 7.54 -1.22 6.82
CA GLN A 87 6.23 -1.37 7.43
C GLN A 87 5.21 -0.62 6.60
N LYS A 88 4.05 -1.22 6.36
CA LYS A 88 2.96 -0.60 5.61
C LYS A 88 1.63 -0.96 6.22
N PHE A 89 0.83 0.06 6.50
CA PHE A 89 -0.57 -0.04 6.86
C PHE A 89 -1.42 0.68 5.81
N VAL A 90 -2.50 0.05 5.40
CA VAL A 90 -3.53 0.66 4.56
C VAL A 90 -4.87 0.44 5.23
N GLY A 91 -5.59 1.52 5.46
CA GLY A 91 -6.93 1.49 6.03
C GLY A 91 -7.95 0.82 5.11
N LYS A 92 -9.11 0.49 5.68
CA LYS A 92 -10.23 -0.04 4.90
C LYS A 92 -10.61 0.88 3.75
N GLN A 93 -11.13 0.30 2.67
CA GLN A 93 -11.65 1.01 1.51
C GLN A 93 -12.78 0.21 0.87
N PHE A 94 -13.51 0.81 -0.05
CA PHE A 94 -14.56 0.14 -0.80
C PHE A 94 -14.20 0.01 -2.28
N MET A 95 -14.67 -1.04 -2.92
CA MET A 95 -14.48 -1.27 -4.37
C MET A 95 -15.52 -0.55 -5.23
N ASN A 96 -16.51 0.11 -4.61
CA ASN A 96 -17.54 0.89 -5.27
C ASN A 96 -17.85 2.19 -4.52
N ASN A 97 -18.56 3.11 -5.18
CA ASN A 97 -18.88 4.43 -4.64
C ASN A 97 -20.17 4.47 -3.78
N ILE A 98 -20.80 3.33 -3.54
CA ILE A 98 -22.03 3.23 -2.76
C ILE A 98 -21.84 2.51 -1.42
N GLU A 99 -20.59 2.17 -1.08
CA GLU A 99 -20.18 1.54 0.18
C GLU A 99 -20.96 0.25 0.50
N LEU A 100 -21.24 -0.59 -0.49
CA LEU A 100 -21.81 -1.89 -0.24
C LEU A 100 -20.91 -2.69 0.72
N SER A 101 -21.49 -3.31 1.72
CA SER A 101 -20.75 -4.12 2.70
C SER A 101 -19.93 -5.23 2.03
N ALA A 102 -20.46 -5.85 0.96
CA ALA A 102 -19.77 -6.84 0.16
C ALA A 102 -18.58 -6.27 -0.63
N ALA A 103 -18.57 -4.95 -0.92
CA ALA A 103 -17.52 -4.28 -1.66
C ALA A 103 -16.36 -3.81 -0.77
N LYS A 104 -16.37 -4.13 0.53
CA LYS A 104 -15.37 -3.68 1.48
C LYS A 104 -14.06 -4.47 1.34
N LEU A 105 -12.97 -3.76 1.13
CA LEU A 105 -11.61 -4.26 1.33
C LEU A 105 -11.19 -3.94 2.77
N PRO A 106 -10.85 -4.94 3.59
CA PRO A 106 -10.41 -4.71 4.96
C PRO A 106 -9.06 -4.00 5.00
N ASP A 107 -8.77 -3.36 6.12
CA ASP A 107 -7.45 -2.83 6.42
C ASP A 107 -6.42 -3.96 6.55
N TYR A 108 -5.17 -3.62 6.27
CA TYR A 108 -4.07 -4.55 6.46
C TYR A 108 -2.79 -3.85 6.92
N PHE A 109 -1.99 -4.60 7.65
CA PHE A 109 -0.62 -4.24 8.01
C PHE A 109 0.31 -5.35 7.56
N VAL A 110 1.37 -4.97 6.83
CA VAL A 110 2.41 -5.87 6.35
C VAL A 110 3.78 -5.29 6.67
N THR A 111 4.76 -6.18 6.79
CA THR A 111 6.12 -5.78 7.09
C THR A 111 7.10 -6.71 6.38
N ASP A 112 8.17 -6.10 5.85
CA ASP A 112 9.21 -6.74 5.08
C ASP A 112 10.57 -6.45 5.71
N LEU A 113 11.49 -7.38 5.55
CA LEU A 113 12.88 -7.23 5.99
C LEU A 113 13.81 -7.37 4.79
N ASN A 114 14.66 -6.37 4.58
CA ASN A 114 15.70 -6.40 3.55
C ASN A 114 17.07 -6.30 4.21
N ILE A 115 18.01 -7.13 3.77
CA ILE A 115 19.42 -7.12 4.19
C ILE A 115 20.27 -7.00 2.95
N ALA A 116 21.20 -6.06 2.95
CA ALA A 116 22.20 -5.88 1.89
C ALA A 116 23.59 -5.84 2.51
N TYR A 117 24.47 -6.70 2.00
CA TYR A 117 25.88 -6.78 2.42
C TYR A 117 26.80 -6.59 1.22
N GLU A 118 27.64 -5.56 1.25
CA GLU A 118 28.63 -5.27 0.21
C GLU A 118 30.02 -5.78 0.62
N ILE A 119 30.64 -6.53 -0.26
CA ILE A 119 32.03 -6.97 -0.14
C ILE A 119 32.83 -6.25 -1.24
N LYS A 120 33.99 -5.68 -0.89
CA LYS A 120 34.93 -5.07 -1.82
C LYS A 120 36.20 -5.93 -1.91
N PRO A 121 36.19 -7.01 -2.70
CA PRO A 121 37.35 -7.84 -2.86
C PRO A 121 38.42 -7.08 -3.66
N LYS A 122 39.69 -7.19 -3.27
CA LYS A 122 40.81 -6.68 -4.05
C LYS A 122 41.14 -7.60 -5.24
N SER A 123 40.15 -7.76 -6.17
CA SER A 123 40.25 -8.69 -7.29
C SER A 123 39.63 -8.08 -8.57
N VAL A 124 39.12 -8.91 -9.48
CA VAL A 124 38.48 -8.52 -10.74
C VAL A 124 37.18 -7.72 -10.49
N PHE A 125 36.54 -7.88 -9.31
CA PHE A 125 35.31 -7.18 -8.98
C PHE A 125 35.58 -5.94 -8.14
N ASP A 126 34.96 -4.82 -8.50
CA ASP A 126 34.92 -3.60 -7.68
C ASP A 126 34.10 -3.83 -6.41
N SER A 127 32.96 -4.46 -6.56
CA SER A 127 32.12 -4.89 -5.42
C SER A 127 31.24 -6.11 -5.73
N ILE A 128 30.88 -6.82 -4.68
CA ILE A 128 29.93 -7.93 -4.67
C ILE A 128 28.88 -7.57 -3.63
N THR A 129 27.63 -7.41 -4.03
CA THR A 129 26.53 -7.15 -3.10
C THR A 129 25.62 -8.37 -3.02
N ILE A 130 25.45 -8.90 -1.81
CA ILE A 130 24.51 -9.96 -1.48
C ILE A 130 23.28 -9.30 -0.88
N THR A 131 22.09 -9.61 -1.41
CA THR A 131 20.82 -9.11 -0.89
C THR A 131 19.93 -10.28 -0.47
N GLY A 132 19.23 -10.10 0.64
CA GLY A 132 18.18 -10.99 1.11
C GLY A 132 16.92 -10.19 1.42
N LEU A 133 15.76 -10.67 0.96
CA LEU A 133 14.48 -10.04 1.20
C LEU A 133 13.51 -11.09 1.75
N ALA A 134 12.90 -10.78 2.89
CA ALA A 134 11.80 -11.53 3.46
C ALA A 134 10.55 -10.64 3.42
N ASN A 135 9.61 -10.94 2.53
CA ASN A 135 8.36 -10.21 2.41
C ASN A 135 7.31 -10.79 3.33
N ASN A 136 6.44 -9.93 3.84
CA ASN A 136 5.30 -10.29 4.69
C ASN A 136 5.72 -11.24 5.83
N ILE A 137 6.71 -10.82 6.61
CA ILE A 137 7.33 -11.65 7.67
C ILE A 137 6.35 -12.09 8.76
N LEU A 138 5.19 -11.41 8.88
CA LEU A 138 4.12 -11.78 9.79
C LEU A 138 3.13 -12.79 9.17
N ASP A 139 3.37 -13.24 7.95
CA ASP A 139 2.49 -14.13 7.16
C ASP A 139 1.03 -13.68 7.16
N ARG A 140 0.79 -12.36 7.09
CA ARG A 140 -0.56 -11.80 7.09
C ARG A 140 -1.30 -12.24 5.83
N LYS A 141 -2.47 -12.86 5.99
CA LYS A 141 -3.39 -13.14 4.88
C LYS A 141 -4.21 -11.88 4.62
N TYR A 142 -4.04 -11.28 3.44
CA TYR A 142 -4.71 -10.03 3.08
C TYR A 142 -4.98 -9.92 1.59
N VAL A 143 -5.88 -9.02 1.26
CA VAL A 143 -6.18 -8.60 -0.09
C VAL A 143 -5.87 -7.11 -0.22
N SER A 144 -5.13 -6.72 -1.24
CA SER A 144 -4.80 -5.30 -1.47
C SER A 144 -5.74 -4.64 -2.45
N ASN A 145 -6.45 -5.42 -3.25
CA ASN A 145 -7.35 -4.97 -4.30
C ASN A 145 -8.39 -6.05 -4.63
N GLY A 146 -9.40 -5.66 -5.40
CA GLY A 146 -10.45 -6.52 -5.92
C GLY A 146 -11.33 -5.71 -6.87
N TYR A 147 -12.43 -6.30 -7.32
CA TYR A 147 -13.44 -5.62 -8.12
C TYR A 147 -14.82 -6.21 -7.82
N MET A 148 -15.85 -5.46 -8.18
CA MET A 148 -17.23 -5.93 -8.15
C MET A 148 -17.67 -6.32 -9.56
N TRP A 149 -18.32 -7.47 -9.67
CA TRP A 149 -19.10 -7.81 -10.84
C TRP A 149 -20.55 -7.97 -10.38
N ASP A 150 -21.38 -7.02 -10.76
CA ASP A 150 -22.71 -6.84 -10.19
C ASP A 150 -22.63 -6.73 -8.64
N VAL A 151 -23.28 -7.57 -7.90
CA VAL A 151 -23.24 -7.61 -6.42
C VAL A 151 -22.16 -8.52 -5.84
N TYR A 152 -21.40 -9.22 -6.68
CA TYR A 152 -20.40 -10.21 -6.26
C TYR A 152 -18.99 -9.60 -6.18
N PRO A 153 -18.31 -9.70 -5.03
CA PRO A 153 -16.94 -9.26 -4.88
C PRO A 153 -15.93 -10.31 -5.37
N TYR A 154 -14.91 -9.86 -6.07
CA TYR A 154 -13.74 -10.65 -6.48
C TYR A 154 -12.49 -10.00 -5.92
N TYR A 155 -11.62 -10.79 -5.29
CA TYR A 155 -10.46 -10.30 -4.57
C TYR A 155 -9.17 -10.79 -5.19
N TYR A 156 -8.12 -9.97 -5.11
CA TYR A 156 -6.75 -10.33 -5.46
C TYR A 156 -5.95 -10.61 -4.18
N PRO A 157 -5.88 -11.88 -3.71
CA PRO A 157 -5.11 -12.23 -2.53
C PRO A 157 -3.63 -12.00 -2.77
N GLN A 158 -2.95 -11.53 -1.74
CA GLN A 158 -1.52 -11.28 -1.77
C GLN A 158 -0.76 -12.49 -1.22
N ALA A 159 0.52 -12.59 -1.62
CA ALA A 159 1.38 -13.65 -1.15
C ALA A 159 1.56 -13.62 0.38
N GLY A 160 1.60 -14.79 1.00
CA GLY A 160 2.07 -14.95 2.36
C GLY A 160 3.57 -14.67 2.46
N ILE A 161 4.19 -15.10 3.56
CA ILE A 161 5.64 -14.96 3.73
C ILE A 161 6.38 -15.60 2.54
N ASN A 162 7.33 -14.84 1.98
CA ASN A 162 8.16 -15.32 0.88
C ASN A 162 9.56 -14.67 0.96
N PHE A 163 10.53 -15.30 0.30
CA PHE A 163 11.93 -14.92 0.38
C PHE A 163 12.52 -14.78 -1.01
N LEU A 164 13.38 -13.77 -1.18
CA LEU A 164 14.21 -13.60 -2.37
C LEU A 164 15.66 -13.41 -1.95
N ALA A 165 16.58 -13.91 -2.78
CA ALA A 165 18.00 -13.62 -2.64
C ALA A 165 18.55 -13.08 -3.96
N GLY A 166 19.46 -12.14 -3.87
CA GLY A 166 20.09 -11.52 -5.02
C GLY A 166 21.61 -11.43 -4.87
N LEU A 167 22.31 -11.48 -6.01
CA LEU A 167 23.74 -11.26 -6.09
C LEU A 167 24.00 -10.23 -7.19
N THR A 168 24.66 -9.13 -6.84
CA THR A 168 25.09 -8.11 -7.78
C THR A 168 26.62 -8.07 -7.85
N LEU A 169 27.18 -8.21 -9.03
CA LEU A 169 28.61 -8.12 -9.31
C LEU A 169 28.87 -6.84 -10.08
N LYS A 170 29.82 -6.03 -9.57
CA LYS A 170 30.30 -4.81 -10.23
C LYS A 170 31.77 -5.02 -10.59
N PHE A 171 32.10 -4.70 -11.85
CA PHE A 171 33.45 -4.82 -12.43
C PHE A 171 34.05 -3.44 -12.60
#